data_70f0ca53e9dadedbfefbf004e10aeed0
#
_entry.id   70f0ca53e9dadedbfefbf004e10aeed0
#
_cell.length_a   1.000
_cell.length_b   1.000
_cell.length_c   1.000
_cell.angle_alpha   90.00
_cell.angle_beta   90.00
_cell.angle_gamma   90.00
#
_symmetry.space_group_name_H-M   'P 1'
#
loop_
_entity.id
_entity.type
_entity.pdbx_description
1 polymer ?
#
loop_
_entity_poly.entity_id
_entity_poly.type
_entity_poly.pdbx_seq_one_letter_code
_entity_poly.pdbx_strand_id
1 'polypeptide(L)'
;VVKDVIDFLDDYAPLKYAEDFDNVGLLTGDLKEKVSGILICLDTTKEVIQEAIDLNYNLVISFHPIIFNGLKKLDPGNYVNDSIVLAIKNNISIFAIHTALDNSNVGVNMKLCEILGISDYKILIPKKNTIKKLTTYIPKENAKSLKKKLFDVGAGSIGKYDNCSFSVDGTGGFKGNEKSNPTVGK
;
A
#
# COMPACT_ATOMS: atom_id res chain seq x y z
N VAL A 1 8.76 13.00 -1.75
CA VAL A 1 9.84 12.00 -1.67
C VAL A 1 9.35 10.65 -2.13
N VAL A 2 10.24 9.67 -2.31
CA VAL A 2 9.89 8.29 -2.71
C VAL A 2 8.82 7.70 -1.78
N LYS A 3 8.95 7.93 -0.47
CA LYS A 3 7.95 7.48 0.51
C LYS A 3 6.53 7.94 0.19
N ASP A 4 6.35 9.19 -0.22
CA ASP A 4 5.00 9.73 -0.48
C ASP A 4 4.33 9.01 -1.66
N VAL A 5 5.12 8.62 -2.67
CA VAL A 5 4.63 7.84 -3.82
C VAL A 5 4.27 6.42 -3.38
N ILE A 6 5.11 5.81 -2.54
CA ILE A 6 4.85 4.46 -2.02
C ILE A 6 3.61 4.43 -1.11
N ASP A 7 3.44 5.43 -0.25
CA ASP A 7 2.24 5.54 0.60
C ASP A 7 0.96 5.65 -0.26
N PHE A 8 1.00 6.43 -1.34
CA PHE A 8 -0.10 6.51 -2.30
C PHE A 8 -0.39 5.16 -2.99
N LEU A 9 0.67 4.45 -3.40
CA LEU A 9 0.52 3.13 -4.03
C LEU A 9 0.00 2.08 -3.04
N ASP A 10 0.39 2.15 -1.75
CA ASP A 10 -0.11 1.25 -0.71
C ASP A 10 -1.59 1.52 -0.37
N ASP A 11 -2.06 2.76 -0.51
CA ASP A 11 -3.49 3.07 -0.41
C ASP A 11 -4.27 2.52 -1.61
N TYR A 12 -3.70 2.57 -2.82
CA TYR A 12 -4.32 2.10 -4.05
C TYR A 12 -4.33 0.57 -4.18
N ALA A 13 -3.19 -0.06 -3.91
CA ALA A 13 -2.98 -1.51 -3.94
C ALA A 13 -2.14 -1.94 -2.73
N PRO A 14 -2.78 -2.13 -1.57
CA PRO A 14 -2.08 -2.42 -0.32
C PRO A 14 -1.13 -3.61 -0.44
N LEU A 15 0.15 -3.42 -0.08
CA LEU A 15 1.18 -4.47 -0.16
C LEU A 15 0.80 -5.73 0.65
N LYS A 16 -0.01 -5.59 1.69
CA LYS A 16 -0.56 -6.73 2.46
C LYS A 16 -1.50 -7.64 1.64
N TYR A 17 -1.92 -7.22 0.44
CA TYR A 17 -2.71 -8.05 -0.47
C TYR A 17 -1.84 -8.93 -1.35
N ALA A 18 -0.54 -8.69 -1.41
CA ALA A 18 0.38 -9.55 -2.14
C ALA A 18 0.31 -11.01 -1.65
N GLU A 19 0.65 -11.93 -2.54
CA GLU A 19 0.74 -13.35 -2.20
C GLU A 19 1.97 -13.60 -1.31
N ASP A 20 1.91 -14.64 -0.47
CA ASP A 20 2.96 -14.94 0.51
C ASP A 20 4.31 -15.32 -0.12
N PHE A 21 4.30 -15.75 -1.39
CA PHE A 21 5.51 -16.09 -2.14
C PHE A 21 6.15 -14.89 -2.84
N ASP A 22 5.46 -13.74 -2.85
CA ASP A 22 5.83 -12.57 -3.64
C ASP A 22 6.87 -11.69 -2.94
N ASN A 23 7.54 -10.85 -3.73
CA ASN A 23 8.49 -9.86 -3.24
C ASN A 23 8.13 -8.48 -3.77
N VAL A 24 7.16 -7.84 -3.15
CA VAL A 24 6.66 -6.51 -3.52
C VAL A 24 7.19 -5.41 -2.61
N GLY A 25 7.00 -4.17 -3.02
CA GLY A 25 7.43 -2.99 -2.30
C GLY A 25 8.74 -2.40 -2.83
N LEU A 26 9.44 -1.62 -2.01
CA LEU A 26 10.72 -1.03 -2.40
C LEU A 26 11.81 -2.08 -2.41
N LEU A 27 12.28 -2.45 -3.61
CA LEU A 27 13.30 -3.48 -3.82
C LEU A 27 14.73 -2.92 -3.69
N THR A 28 14.94 -1.67 -4.09
CA THR A 28 16.19 -0.93 -3.90
C THR A 28 15.91 0.58 -3.90
N GLY A 29 16.75 1.37 -3.22
CA GLY A 29 16.64 2.82 -3.16
C GLY A 29 16.44 3.38 -1.76
N ASP A 30 16.15 4.68 -1.65
CA ASP A 30 15.94 5.40 -0.40
C ASP A 30 14.56 6.07 -0.37
N LEU A 31 13.79 5.77 0.68
CA LEU A 31 12.46 6.35 0.94
C LEU A 31 12.47 7.88 1.08
N LYS A 32 13.59 8.44 1.49
CA LYS A 32 13.75 9.89 1.75
C LYS A 32 14.17 10.68 0.51
N GLU A 33 14.58 9.99 -0.56
CA GLU A 33 15.05 10.63 -1.79
C GLU A 33 13.93 11.45 -2.43
N LYS A 34 14.26 12.63 -2.94
CA LYS A 34 13.31 13.47 -3.70
C LYS A 34 13.07 12.83 -5.05
N VAL A 35 11.82 12.64 -5.42
CA VAL A 35 11.46 12.13 -6.73
C VAL A 35 11.67 13.20 -7.78
N SER A 36 12.53 12.93 -8.77
CA SER A 36 12.76 13.79 -9.96
C SER A 36 11.80 13.44 -11.09
N GLY A 37 11.43 12.17 -11.21
CA GLY A 37 10.47 11.64 -12.17
C GLY A 37 10.22 10.16 -11.91
N ILE A 38 9.14 9.65 -12.50
CA ILE A 38 8.68 8.27 -12.33
C ILE A 38 8.58 7.60 -13.68
N LEU A 39 9.22 6.44 -13.84
CA LEU A 39 9.05 5.56 -14.99
C LEU A 39 8.22 4.34 -14.57
N ILE A 40 7.16 4.04 -15.31
CA ILE A 40 6.29 2.90 -15.05
C ILE A 40 6.53 1.84 -16.12
N CYS A 41 6.74 0.61 -15.71
CA CYS A 41 7.01 -0.49 -16.63
C CYS A 41 6.37 -1.81 -16.17
N LEU A 42 6.30 -2.78 -17.06
CA LEU A 42 5.91 -4.15 -16.72
C LEU A 42 7.10 -4.88 -16.08
N ASP A 43 8.23 -4.86 -16.77
CA ASP A 43 9.47 -5.52 -16.39
C ASP A 43 10.61 -4.50 -16.25
N THR A 44 11.37 -4.60 -15.16
CA THR A 44 12.57 -3.79 -14.96
C THR A 44 13.75 -4.42 -15.68
N THR A 45 14.01 -3.99 -16.91
CA THR A 45 15.19 -4.42 -17.66
C THR A 45 16.32 -3.39 -17.58
N LYS A 46 17.50 -3.73 -18.10
CA LYS A 46 18.62 -2.79 -18.17
C LYS A 46 18.29 -1.59 -19.05
N GLU A 47 17.52 -1.79 -20.12
CA GLU A 47 17.06 -0.75 -21.03
C GLU A 47 16.09 0.21 -20.33
N VAL A 48 15.18 -0.31 -19.50
CA VAL A 48 14.26 0.50 -18.67
C VAL A 48 15.04 1.36 -17.67
N ILE A 49 16.06 0.79 -17.02
CA ILE A 49 16.91 1.58 -16.11
C ILE A 49 17.70 2.64 -16.90
N GLN A 50 18.21 2.30 -18.09
CA GLN A 50 18.90 3.27 -18.94
C GLN A 50 17.96 4.40 -19.40
N GLU A 51 16.73 4.09 -19.76
CA GLU A 51 15.71 5.09 -20.10
C GLU A 51 15.42 6.03 -18.90
N ALA A 52 15.33 5.49 -17.68
CA ALA A 52 15.18 6.32 -16.50
C ALA A 52 16.37 7.26 -16.28
N ILE A 53 17.61 6.79 -16.53
CA ILE A 53 18.83 7.61 -16.48
C ILE A 53 18.76 8.74 -17.51
N ASP A 54 18.45 8.41 -18.77
CA ASP A 54 18.41 9.36 -19.88
C ASP A 54 17.34 10.46 -19.67
N LEU A 55 16.23 10.10 -19.02
CA LEU A 55 15.15 11.01 -18.65
C LEU A 55 15.42 11.77 -17.31
N ASN A 56 16.51 11.47 -16.61
CA ASN A 56 16.79 11.96 -15.27
C ASN A 56 15.66 11.61 -14.25
N TYR A 57 15.05 10.46 -14.38
CA TYR A 57 14.06 9.91 -13.44
C TYR A 57 14.75 8.98 -12.44
N ASN A 58 14.38 9.09 -11.18
CA ASN A 58 15.01 8.32 -10.11
C ASN A 58 14.07 7.36 -9.38
N LEU A 59 12.85 7.13 -9.90
CA LEU A 59 11.94 6.13 -9.38
C LEU A 59 11.35 5.31 -10.54
N VAL A 60 11.58 3.99 -10.49
CA VAL A 60 10.95 3.02 -11.39
C VAL A 60 9.89 2.26 -10.60
N ILE A 61 8.66 2.27 -11.10
CA ILE A 61 7.55 1.46 -10.59
C ILE A 61 7.31 0.35 -11.59
N SER A 62 7.60 -0.88 -11.19
CA SER A 62 7.39 -2.06 -12.03
C SER A 62 6.21 -2.89 -11.57
N PHE A 63 5.58 -3.59 -12.51
CA PHE A 63 4.62 -4.62 -12.15
C PHE A 63 5.36 -5.82 -11.57
N HIS A 64 6.24 -6.46 -12.35
CA HIS A 64 7.02 -7.60 -11.90
C HIS A 64 8.22 -7.19 -11.02
N PRO A 65 8.47 -7.89 -9.90
CA PRO A 65 9.64 -7.64 -9.06
C PRO A 65 10.90 -8.19 -9.72
N ILE A 66 11.86 -7.31 -10.05
CA ILE A 66 13.14 -7.75 -10.61
C ILE A 66 13.94 -8.62 -9.63
N ILE A 67 13.77 -8.40 -8.33
CA ILE A 67 14.28 -9.29 -7.28
C ILE A 67 13.13 -10.16 -6.83
N PHE A 68 12.86 -11.28 -7.50
CA PHE A 68 11.81 -12.20 -7.07
C PHE A 68 12.32 -13.14 -5.95
N ASN A 69 13.47 -13.75 -6.17
CA ASN A 69 14.18 -14.52 -5.14
C ASN A 69 15.32 -13.70 -4.54
N GLY A 70 15.63 -13.94 -3.27
CA GLY A 70 16.74 -13.26 -2.61
C GLY A 70 18.08 -13.45 -3.36
N LEU A 71 18.80 -12.34 -3.55
CA LEU A 71 20.09 -12.33 -4.22
C LEU A 71 21.20 -12.74 -3.23
N LYS A 72 22.02 -13.73 -3.60
CA LYS A 72 23.20 -14.14 -2.82
C LYS A 72 24.47 -13.38 -3.20
N LYS A 73 24.53 -12.83 -4.42
CA LYS A 73 25.65 -12.07 -4.97
C LYS A 73 25.15 -11.11 -6.03
N LEU A 74 25.90 -10.06 -6.26
CA LEU A 74 25.71 -9.07 -7.33
C LEU A 74 26.89 -9.14 -8.28
N ASP A 75 27.11 -10.29 -8.92
CA ASP A 75 28.11 -10.48 -9.93
C ASP A 75 27.55 -10.17 -11.34
N PRO A 76 28.36 -9.70 -12.29
CA PRO A 76 27.91 -9.43 -13.64
C PRO A 76 27.60 -10.73 -14.37
N GLY A 77 26.75 -10.66 -15.38
CA GLY A 77 26.48 -11.77 -16.30
C GLY A 77 25.05 -12.26 -16.35
N ASN A 78 24.16 -11.65 -15.58
CA ASN A 78 22.73 -11.81 -15.78
C ASN A 78 22.00 -10.46 -15.72
N TYR A 79 20.88 -10.35 -16.42
CA TYR A 79 20.17 -9.10 -16.57
C TYR A 79 19.65 -8.52 -15.25
N VAL A 80 19.31 -9.38 -14.29
CA VAL A 80 18.81 -8.97 -12.97
C VAL A 80 19.89 -8.21 -12.21
N ASN A 81 21.07 -8.84 -12.03
CA ASN A 81 22.19 -8.20 -11.35
C ASN A 81 22.65 -6.94 -12.07
N ASP A 82 22.76 -6.99 -13.40
CA ASP A 82 23.23 -5.86 -14.21
C ASP A 82 22.28 -4.67 -14.06
N SER A 83 20.96 -4.89 -14.12
CA SER A 83 19.95 -3.84 -13.94
C SER A 83 19.95 -3.27 -12.53
N ILE A 84 20.06 -4.11 -11.50
CA ILE A 84 20.10 -3.66 -10.10
C ILE A 84 21.37 -2.85 -9.83
N VAL A 85 22.52 -3.34 -10.29
CA VAL A 85 23.80 -2.62 -10.11
C VAL A 85 23.75 -1.27 -10.84
N LEU A 86 23.17 -1.23 -12.05
CA LEU A 86 23.01 0.01 -12.82
C LEU A 86 22.09 1.00 -12.06
N ALA A 87 20.95 0.53 -11.53
CA ALA A 87 20.03 1.35 -10.75
C ALA A 87 20.68 1.93 -9.49
N ILE A 88 21.39 1.09 -8.70
CA ILE A 88 22.08 1.52 -7.50
C ILE A 88 23.15 2.57 -7.81
N LYS A 89 23.96 2.36 -8.84
CA LYS A 89 25.02 3.31 -9.25
C LYS A 89 24.48 4.68 -9.67
N ASN A 90 23.24 4.74 -10.14
CA ASN A 90 22.59 5.97 -10.60
C ASN A 90 21.51 6.49 -9.62
N ASN A 91 21.48 5.98 -8.38
CA ASN A 91 20.52 6.37 -7.34
C ASN A 91 19.05 6.24 -7.80
N ILE A 92 18.74 5.20 -8.56
CA ILE A 92 17.38 4.90 -9.01
C ILE A 92 16.75 3.92 -8.02
N SER A 93 15.64 4.33 -7.45
CA SER A 93 14.79 3.48 -6.62
C SER A 93 13.90 2.60 -7.50
N ILE A 94 13.72 1.33 -7.13
CA ILE A 94 12.85 0.38 -7.82
C ILE A 94 11.79 -0.11 -6.83
N PHE A 95 10.53 0.08 -7.20
CA PHE A 95 9.37 -0.40 -6.45
C PHE A 95 8.58 -1.38 -7.33
N ALA A 96 8.18 -2.52 -6.75
CA ALA A 96 7.34 -3.51 -7.44
C ALA A 96 5.97 -3.63 -6.76
N ILE A 97 4.89 -3.68 -7.57
CA ILE A 97 3.52 -3.73 -7.05
C ILE A 97 2.85 -5.10 -7.23
N HIS A 98 3.19 -5.83 -8.27
CA HIS A 98 2.85 -7.21 -8.66
C HIS A 98 1.50 -7.72 -8.12
N THR A 99 1.51 -8.83 -7.35
CA THR A 99 0.27 -9.46 -6.87
C THR A 99 -0.52 -8.61 -5.89
N ALA A 100 0.05 -7.58 -5.29
CA ALA A 100 -0.71 -6.60 -4.53
C ALA A 100 -1.73 -5.86 -5.41
N LEU A 101 -1.34 -5.52 -6.66
CA LEU A 101 -2.23 -4.91 -7.64
C LEU A 101 -3.24 -5.92 -8.20
N ASP A 102 -2.84 -7.17 -8.45
CA ASP A 102 -3.76 -8.21 -8.90
C ASP A 102 -4.88 -8.46 -7.91
N ASN A 103 -4.56 -8.46 -6.62
CA ASN A 103 -5.49 -8.75 -5.53
C ASN A 103 -6.25 -7.50 -5.03
N SER A 104 -5.93 -6.32 -5.59
CA SER A 104 -6.68 -5.10 -5.29
C SER A 104 -8.01 -5.07 -6.04
N ASN A 105 -9.07 -4.62 -5.36
CA ASN A 105 -10.40 -4.45 -5.97
C ASN A 105 -10.47 -3.30 -6.99
N VAL A 106 -9.41 -2.51 -7.14
CA VAL A 106 -9.22 -1.46 -8.16
C VAL A 106 -8.09 -1.80 -9.12
N GLY A 107 -7.59 -3.03 -9.07
CA GLY A 107 -6.42 -3.47 -9.81
C GLY A 107 -6.72 -4.07 -11.19
N VAL A 108 -5.83 -4.96 -11.63
CA VAL A 108 -5.83 -5.53 -12.98
C VAL A 108 -7.13 -6.27 -13.30
N ASN A 109 -7.61 -7.12 -12.38
CA ASN A 109 -8.80 -7.92 -12.61
C ASN A 109 -10.09 -7.07 -12.76
N MET A 110 -10.22 -6.00 -11.95
CA MET A 110 -11.32 -5.05 -12.09
C MET A 110 -11.25 -4.36 -13.46
N LYS A 111 -10.06 -3.92 -13.88
CA LYS A 111 -9.87 -3.29 -15.19
C LYS A 111 -10.21 -4.22 -16.35
N LEU A 112 -9.87 -5.49 -16.26
CA LEU A 112 -10.29 -6.50 -17.23
C LEU A 112 -11.81 -6.66 -17.27
N CYS A 113 -12.48 -6.70 -16.12
CA CYS A 113 -13.95 -6.74 -16.07
C CYS A 113 -14.58 -5.53 -16.77
N GLU A 114 -14.07 -4.32 -16.51
CA GLU A 114 -14.54 -3.11 -17.19
C GLU A 114 -14.39 -3.19 -18.72
N ILE A 115 -13.23 -3.60 -19.21
CA ILE A 115 -12.96 -3.73 -20.66
C ILE A 115 -13.88 -4.76 -21.32
N LEU A 116 -14.19 -5.84 -20.60
CA LEU A 116 -15.07 -6.91 -21.07
C LEU A 116 -16.56 -6.61 -20.86
N GLY A 117 -16.92 -5.46 -20.27
CA GLY A 117 -18.31 -5.09 -19.97
C GLY A 117 -18.96 -5.92 -18.86
N ILE A 118 -18.17 -6.54 -17.98
CA ILE A 118 -18.64 -7.33 -16.86
C ILE A 118 -18.85 -6.40 -15.66
N SER A 119 -20.09 -6.23 -15.22
CA SER A 119 -20.48 -5.36 -14.11
C SER A 119 -20.74 -6.12 -12.80
N ASP A 120 -21.08 -7.40 -12.88
CA ASP A 120 -21.31 -8.26 -11.69
C ASP A 120 -20.15 -9.23 -11.54
N TYR A 121 -19.20 -8.88 -10.67
CA TYR A 121 -18.04 -9.72 -10.38
C TYR A 121 -17.76 -9.79 -8.87
N LYS A 122 -17.08 -10.85 -8.46
CA LYS A 122 -16.71 -11.10 -7.06
C LYS A 122 -15.27 -11.57 -6.98
N ILE A 123 -14.63 -11.28 -5.85
CA ILE A 123 -13.32 -11.86 -5.54
C ILE A 123 -13.48 -13.38 -5.42
N LEU A 124 -12.74 -14.12 -6.26
CA LEU A 124 -12.84 -15.58 -6.34
C LEU A 124 -12.36 -16.26 -5.04
N ILE A 125 -11.24 -15.79 -4.50
CA ILE A 125 -10.62 -16.31 -3.27
C ILE A 125 -10.42 -15.15 -2.31
N PRO A 126 -11.45 -14.79 -1.49
CA PRO A 126 -11.30 -13.68 -0.56
C PRO A 126 -10.31 -14.03 0.55
N LYS A 127 -9.34 -13.14 0.81
CA LYS A 127 -8.41 -13.30 1.94
C LYS A 127 -9.19 -13.28 3.26
N LYS A 128 -8.92 -14.26 4.11
CA LYS A 128 -9.46 -14.34 5.48
C LYS A 128 -8.65 -13.42 6.39
N ASN A 129 -9.23 -13.05 7.53
CA ASN A 129 -8.59 -12.23 8.57
C ASN A 129 -8.23 -10.79 8.14
N THR A 130 -9.01 -10.20 7.26
CA THR A 130 -8.85 -8.80 6.82
C THR A 130 -9.68 -7.81 7.63
N ILE A 131 -10.35 -8.25 8.69
CA ILE A 131 -11.19 -7.37 9.52
C ILE A 131 -10.31 -6.45 10.35
N LYS A 132 -10.50 -5.13 10.17
CA LYS A 132 -9.88 -4.11 11.00
C LYS A 132 -10.76 -3.79 12.20
N LYS A 133 -10.17 -3.69 13.38
CA LYS A 133 -10.86 -3.21 14.59
C LYS A 133 -10.59 -1.72 14.73
N LEU A 134 -11.63 -0.89 14.53
CA LEU A 134 -11.58 0.52 14.89
C LEU A 134 -11.89 0.67 16.37
N THR A 135 -10.98 1.26 17.13
CA THR A 135 -11.17 1.62 18.53
C THR A 135 -11.13 3.13 18.67
N THR A 136 -12.12 3.72 19.31
CA THR A 136 -12.18 5.17 19.57
C THR A 136 -12.70 5.44 20.97
N TYR A 137 -12.29 6.57 21.52
CA TYR A 137 -12.72 7.06 22.83
C TYR A 137 -13.53 8.34 22.64
N ILE A 138 -14.69 8.43 23.29
CA ILE A 138 -15.61 9.55 23.09
C ILE A 138 -16.43 9.74 24.37
N PRO A 139 -16.87 10.97 24.70
CA PRO A 139 -17.83 11.19 25.77
C PRO A 139 -19.09 10.34 25.59
N LYS A 140 -19.61 9.78 26.66
CA LYS A 140 -20.71 8.81 26.65
C LYS A 140 -21.95 9.30 25.91
N GLU A 141 -22.28 10.58 26.10
CA GLU A 141 -23.41 11.25 25.45
C GLU A 141 -23.29 11.29 23.92
N ASN A 142 -22.09 11.28 23.38
CA ASN A 142 -21.82 11.34 21.94
C ASN A 142 -21.70 9.95 21.28
N ALA A 143 -21.63 8.88 22.07
CA ALA A 143 -21.36 7.52 21.57
C ALA A 143 -22.41 7.03 20.58
N LYS A 144 -23.70 7.32 20.82
CA LYS A 144 -24.79 6.91 19.92
C LYS A 144 -24.73 7.62 18.57
N SER A 145 -24.44 8.93 18.59
CA SER A 145 -24.30 9.72 17.37
C SER A 145 -23.11 9.29 16.53
N LEU A 146 -21.96 9.07 17.17
CA LEU A 146 -20.76 8.59 16.45
C LEU A 146 -20.97 7.21 15.83
N LYS A 147 -21.54 6.25 16.58
CA LYS A 147 -21.83 4.91 16.05
C LYS A 147 -22.72 4.98 14.82
N LYS A 148 -23.78 5.80 14.86
CA LYS A 148 -24.65 5.97 13.70
C LYS A 148 -23.87 6.45 12.49
N LYS A 149 -23.04 7.50 12.62
CA LYS A 149 -22.23 8.02 11.51
C LYS A 149 -21.24 6.98 10.97
N LEU A 150 -20.64 6.17 11.83
CA LEU A 150 -19.74 5.09 11.42
C LEU A 150 -20.49 4.01 10.62
N PHE A 151 -21.70 3.65 11.05
CA PHE A 151 -22.52 2.68 10.32
C PHE A 151 -23.03 3.22 8.99
N ASP A 152 -23.39 4.50 8.94
CA ASP A 152 -23.83 5.17 7.69
C ASP A 152 -22.74 5.18 6.61
N VAL A 153 -21.45 5.09 6.98
CA VAL A 153 -20.32 4.96 6.05
C VAL A 153 -19.80 3.52 5.90
N GLY A 154 -20.58 2.53 6.35
CA GLY A 154 -20.31 1.10 6.12
C GLY A 154 -19.45 0.41 7.19
N ALA A 155 -19.10 1.07 8.30
CA ALA A 155 -18.45 0.36 9.41
C ALA A 155 -19.40 -0.64 10.05
N GLY A 156 -18.86 -1.75 10.57
CA GLY A 156 -19.62 -2.74 11.33
C GLY A 156 -20.35 -3.79 10.48
N SER A 157 -20.16 -3.82 9.16
CA SER A 157 -20.68 -4.90 8.32
C SER A 157 -19.71 -6.08 8.32
N ILE A 158 -20.13 -7.22 8.85
CA ILE A 158 -19.32 -8.44 8.97
C ILE A 158 -20.14 -9.63 8.49
N GLY A 159 -19.84 -10.14 7.32
CA GLY A 159 -20.57 -11.26 6.72
C GLY A 159 -22.05 -10.93 6.49
N LYS A 160 -22.94 -11.54 7.26
CA LYS A 160 -24.40 -11.32 7.19
C LYS A 160 -24.93 -10.37 8.28
N TYR A 161 -24.05 -9.74 9.04
CA TYR A 161 -24.42 -8.86 10.16
C TYR A 161 -23.98 -7.43 9.87
N ASP A 162 -24.87 -6.48 10.15
CA ASP A 162 -24.63 -5.06 10.05
C ASP A 162 -24.57 -4.39 11.42
N ASN A 163 -23.97 -3.21 11.49
CA ASN A 163 -23.88 -2.40 12.70
C ASN A 163 -23.16 -3.10 13.88
N CYS A 164 -22.27 -4.05 13.56
CA CYS A 164 -21.49 -4.76 14.58
C CYS A 164 -20.59 -3.77 15.32
N SER A 165 -20.78 -3.68 16.63
CA SER A 165 -19.97 -2.83 17.49
C SER A 165 -19.96 -3.34 18.93
N PHE A 166 -18.91 -3.00 19.67
CA PHE A 166 -18.81 -3.23 21.09
C PHE A 166 -18.52 -1.90 21.78
N SER A 167 -19.19 -1.63 22.89
CA SER A 167 -18.98 -0.43 23.68
C SER A 167 -18.83 -0.79 25.15
N VAL A 168 -17.88 -0.14 25.80
CA VAL A 168 -17.66 -0.27 27.24
C VAL A 168 -17.48 1.12 27.84
N ASP A 169 -18.07 1.36 28.97
CA ASP A 169 -17.84 2.57 29.77
C ASP A 169 -16.52 2.44 30.54
N GLY A 170 -15.72 3.48 30.53
CA GLY A 170 -14.43 3.49 31.22
C GLY A 170 -14.00 4.91 31.57
N THR A 171 -12.92 5.02 32.34
CA THR A 171 -12.30 6.30 32.67
C THR A 171 -10.99 6.42 31.93
N GLY A 172 -10.86 7.44 31.06
CA GLY A 172 -9.61 7.83 30.43
C GLY A 172 -8.81 8.75 31.33
N GLY A 173 -7.49 8.66 31.27
CA GLY A 173 -6.59 9.59 31.96
C GLY A 173 -5.47 10.04 31.03
N PHE A 174 -5.05 11.29 31.15
CA PHE A 174 -3.89 11.84 30.45
C PHE A 174 -3.17 12.88 31.32
N LYS A 175 -1.93 13.15 30.98
CA LYS A 175 -1.17 14.27 31.53
C LYS A 175 -0.75 15.15 30.37
N GLY A 176 -1.28 16.38 30.32
CA GLY A 176 -0.90 17.35 29.33
C GLY A 176 0.51 17.92 29.56
N ASN A 177 1.11 18.48 28.54
CA ASN A 177 2.29 19.34 28.61
C ASN A 177 1.91 20.77 28.21
N GLU A 178 2.88 21.70 28.24
CA GLU A 178 2.65 23.12 27.96
C GLU A 178 2.04 23.42 26.56
N LYS A 179 2.09 22.48 25.63
CA LYS A 179 1.53 22.59 24.26
C LYS A 179 0.18 21.86 24.11
N SER A 180 -0.34 21.28 25.19
CA SER A 180 -1.58 20.52 25.13
C SER A 180 -2.80 21.44 25.18
N ASN A 181 -3.81 21.11 24.37
CA ASN A 181 -5.12 21.78 24.38
C ASN A 181 -6.23 20.71 24.43
N PRO A 182 -6.50 20.11 25.61
CA PRO A 182 -7.47 19.05 25.70
C PRO A 182 -8.90 19.57 25.53
N THR A 183 -9.75 18.80 24.85
CA THR A 183 -11.18 19.11 24.72
C THR A 183 -11.95 18.82 26.02
N VAL A 184 -11.46 17.87 26.82
CA VAL A 184 -12.05 17.49 28.13
C VAL A 184 -10.90 17.28 29.11
N GLY A 185 -11.03 17.84 30.30
CA GLY A 185 -10.00 17.80 31.34
C GLY A 185 -9.17 19.09 31.42
N LYS A 186 -8.28 19.13 32.39
CA LYS A 186 -7.33 20.25 32.62
C LYS A 186 -5.94 19.89 32.19
#